data_b2d233e76c2f02fe4a162b43917c5a91
#
_entry.id   b2d233e76c2f02fe4a162b43917c5a91
#
_cell.length_a   1.000
_cell.length_b   1.000
_cell.length_c   1.000
_cell.angle_alpha   90.00
_cell.angle_beta   90.00
_cell.angle_gamma   90.00
#
_symmetry.space_group_name_H-M   'P 1'
#
loop_
_entity.id
_entity.type
_entity.pdbx_description
1 polymer ?
#
loop_
_entity_poly.entity_id
_entity_poly.type
_entity_poly.pdbx_seq_one_letter_code
_entity_poly.pdbx_strand_id
1 'polypeptide(L)'
;MAVDERLRDKLHDQLFQAILELRSLDECYEFFEDICTIQEMRAISSRLEVARMLAAGDIYEDIVKKTGASTATISRIKRCLNFGSGGYRKILGRMAQKDPHFLEVKKEKRK
;
A
#
# COMPACT_ATOMS: atom_id res chain seq x y z
N MET A 1 2.89 1.98 17.11
CA MET A 1 2.46 0.67 17.63
C MET A 1 3.37 -0.43 17.12
N ALA A 2 3.56 -1.45 17.91
CA ALA A 2 4.47 -2.55 17.57
C ALA A 2 3.85 -3.48 16.54
N VAL A 3 4.70 -4.09 15.73
CA VAL A 3 4.32 -5.16 14.81
C VAL A 3 3.86 -6.38 15.63
N ASP A 4 2.85 -7.08 15.12
CA ASP A 4 2.36 -8.33 15.72
C ASP A 4 3.51 -9.36 15.72
N GLU A 5 3.85 -9.89 16.90
CA GLU A 5 4.95 -10.85 17.06
C GLU A 5 4.73 -12.14 16.26
N ARG A 6 3.47 -12.48 15.94
CA ARG A 6 3.18 -13.66 15.12
C ARG A 6 3.75 -13.56 13.72
N LEU A 7 4.03 -12.33 13.25
CA LEU A 7 4.64 -12.11 11.93
C LEU A 7 6.15 -12.24 11.96
N ARG A 8 6.77 -12.19 13.13
CA ARG A 8 8.22 -12.24 13.25
C ARG A 8 8.70 -13.67 13.30
N ASP A 9 9.18 -14.17 12.17
CA ASP A 9 9.82 -15.47 12.05
C ASP A 9 10.93 -15.42 11.01
N LYS A 10 11.69 -16.51 10.92
CA LYS A 10 12.85 -16.58 10.02
C LYS A 10 12.48 -16.45 8.55
N LEU A 11 11.33 -17.01 8.14
CA LEU A 11 10.90 -16.96 6.75
C LEU A 11 10.48 -15.52 6.35
N HIS A 12 9.77 -14.83 7.23
CA HIS A 12 9.42 -13.44 6.99
C HIS A 12 10.67 -12.55 6.98
N ASP A 13 11.59 -12.76 7.91
CA ASP A 13 12.86 -12.04 7.94
C ASP A 13 13.62 -12.20 6.61
N GLN A 14 13.71 -13.44 6.13
CA GLN A 14 14.39 -13.75 4.88
C GLN A 14 13.72 -13.05 3.69
N LEU A 15 12.39 -13.08 3.64
CA LEU A 15 11.65 -12.41 2.58
C LEU A 15 11.91 -10.90 2.59
N PHE A 16 11.82 -10.29 3.77
CA PHE A 16 12.01 -8.84 3.87
C PHE A 16 13.46 -8.43 3.60
N GLN A 17 14.42 -9.24 3.99
CA GLN A 17 15.82 -9.00 3.63
C GLN A 17 16.02 -9.08 2.11
N ALA A 18 15.35 -10.03 1.44
CA ALA A 18 15.40 -10.11 -0.01
C ALA A 18 14.78 -8.86 -0.67
N ILE A 19 13.66 -8.40 -0.15
CA ILE A 19 13.02 -7.17 -0.66
C ILE A 19 13.95 -5.96 -0.48
N LEU A 20 14.67 -5.89 0.63
CA LEU A 20 15.60 -4.81 0.88
C LEU A 20 16.82 -4.81 -0.05
N GLU A 21 17.08 -5.92 -0.76
CA GLU A 21 18.14 -6.00 -1.77
C GLU A 21 17.73 -5.43 -3.12
N LEU A 22 16.44 -5.15 -3.33
CA LEU A 22 15.94 -4.58 -4.58
C LEU A 22 16.45 -3.14 -4.74
N ARG A 23 16.97 -2.82 -5.93
CA ARG A 23 17.65 -1.55 -6.19
C ARG A 23 16.99 -0.69 -7.25
N SER A 24 15.97 -1.18 -7.93
CA SER A 24 15.29 -0.46 -8.97
C SER A 24 13.85 -0.90 -9.09
N LEU A 25 13.05 -0.11 -9.78
CA LEU A 25 11.68 -0.46 -10.08
C LEU A 25 11.61 -1.73 -10.94
N ASP A 26 12.50 -1.85 -11.92
CA ASP A 26 12.58 -3.03 -12.78
C ASP A 26 12.88 -4.29 -11.99
N GLU A 27 13.81 -4.22 -11.03
CA GLU A 27 14.09 -5.36 -10.15
C GLU A 27 12.90 -5.73 -9.29
N CYS A 28 12.11 -4.78 -8.86
CA CYS A 28 10.86 -5.07 -8.16
C CYS A 28 9.89 -5.84 -9.06
N TYR A 29 9.72 -5.42 -10.30
CA TYR A 29 8.87 -6.15 -11.25
C TYR A 29 9.36 -7.59 -11.45
N GLU A 30 10.66 -7.76 -11.65
CA GLU A 30 11.27 -9.08 -11.87
C GLU A 30 11.06 -9.99 -10.66
N PHE A 31 11.36 -9.49 -9.47
CA PHE A 31 11.27 -10.29 -8.24
C PHE A 31 9.82 -10.65 -7.91
N PHE A 32 8.92 -9.68 -7.99
CA PHE A 32 7.53 -9.92 -7.63
C PHE A 32 6.77 -10.72 -8.69
N GLU A 33 7.18 -10.65 -9.96
CA GLU A 33 6.65 -11.55 -10.99
C GLU A 33 6.95 -13.02 -10.65
N ASP A 34 8.15 -13.28 -10.12
CA ASP A 34 8.56 -14.65 -9.77
C ASP A 34 7.90 -15.14 -8.49
N ILE A 35 7.77 -14.27 -7.48
CA ILE A 35 7.33 -14.71 -6.15
C ILE A 35 5.82 -14.63 -5.93
N CYS A 36 5.12 -13.79 -6.68
CA CYS A 36 3.67 -13.57 -6.53
C CYS A 36 2.91 -13.94 -7.79
N THR A 37 1.67 -14.35 -7.60
CA THR A 37 0.74 -14.43 -8.73
C THR A 37 0.29 -13.02 -9.14
N ILE A 38 -0.25 -12.89 -10.35
CA ILE A 38 -0.79 -11.61 -10.82
C ILE A 38 -1.90 -11.11 -9.89
N GLN A 39 -2.75 -12.03 -9.41
CA GLN A 39 -3.83 -11.66 -8.49
C GLN A 39 -3.31 -11.16 -7.15
N GLU A 40 -2.27 -11.81 -6.63
CA GLU A 40 -1.62 -11.37 -5.39
C GLU A 40 -1.03 -9.98 -5.54
N MET A 41 -0.37 -9.72 -6.68
CA MET A 41 0.19 -8.40 -6.96
C MET A 41 -0.89 -7.33 -7.07
N ARG A 42 -1.98 -7.63 -7.75
CA ARG A 42 -3.11 -6.71 -7.88
C ARG A 42 -3.71 -6.38 -6.51
N ALA A 43 -3.85 -7.39 -5.67
CA ALA A 43 -4.41 -7.21 -4.33
C ALA A 43 -3.52 -6.28 -3.47
N ILE A 44 -2.21 -6.51 -3.49
CA ILE A 44 -1.27 -5.69 -2.72
C ILE A 44 -1.24 -4.25 -3.26
N SER A 45 -1.16 -4.10 -4.58
CA SER A 45 -1.15 -2.79 -5.24
C SER A 45 -2.42 -2.00 -4.94
N SER A 46 -3.57 -2.66 -4.97
CA SER A 46 -4.85 -2.04 -4.66
C SER A 46 -4.91 -1.57 -3.21
N ARG A 47 -4.39 -2.37 -2.27
CA ARG A 47 -4.34 -1.98 -0.86
C ARG A 47 -3.50 -0.72 -0.64
N LEU A 48 -2.37 -0.63 -1.31
CA LEU A 48 -1.53 0.56 -1.21
C LEU A 48 -2.25 1.79 -1.76
N GLU A 49 -2.93 1.66 -2.91
CA GLU A 49 -3.67 2.77 -3.50
C GLU A 49 -4.84 3.20 -2.61
N VAL A 50 -5.56 2.25 -2.00
CA VAL A 50 -6.62 2.58 -1.03
C VAL A 50 -6.04 3.38 0.13
N ALA A 51 -4.91 2.93 0.68
CA ALA A 51 -4.26 3.64 1.79
C ALA A 51 -3.82 5.05 1.38
N ARG A 52 -3.25 5.19 0.19
CA ARG A 52 -2.85 6.51 -0.35
C ARG A 52 -4.05 7.44 -0.48
N MET A 53 -5.14 6.95 -1.07
CA MET A 53 -6.35 7.74 -1.26
C MET A 53 -6.99 8.16 0.07
N LEU A 54 -7.00 7.24 1.05
CA LEU A 54 -7.48 7.58 2.40
C LEU A 54 -6.60 8.64 3.06
N ALA A 55 -5.29 8.51 2.93
CA ALA A 55 -4.35 9.49 3.47
C ALA A 55 -4.49 10.85 2.79
N ALA A 56 -4.85 10.85 1.50
CA ALA A 56 -5.10 12.07 0.74
C ALA A 56 -6.44 12.74 1.09
N GLY A 57 -7.34 12.02 1.77
CA GLY A 57 -8.65 12.55 2.15
C GLY A 57 -9.78 12.23 1.19
N ASP A 58 -9.56 11.29 0.27
CA ASP A 58 -10.62 10.85 -0.65
C ASP A 58 -11.76 10.18 0.11
N ILE A 59 -12.99 10.35 -0.39
CA ILE A 59 -14.16 9.68 0.18
C ILE A 59 -14.27 8.25 -0.33
N TYR A 60 -14.97 7.40 0.41
CA TYR A 60 -15.12 5.97 0.10
C TYR A 60 -15.67 5.73 -1.30
N GLU A 61 -16.65 6.51 -1.72
CA GLU A 61 -17.26 6.35 -3.05
C GLU A 61 -16.22 6.46 -4.17
N ASP A 62 -15.34 7.45 -4.08
CA ASP A 62 -14.27 7.64 -5.08
C ASP A 62 -13.25 6.50 -5.03
N ILE A 63 -12.94 6.03 -3.83
CA ILE A 63 -12.01 4.91 -3.65
C ILE A 63 -12.58 3.63 -4.27
N VAL A 64 -13.86 3.33 -4.01
CA VAL A 64 -14.53 2.18 -4.62
C VAL A 64 -14.49 2.27 -6.15
N LYS A 65 -14.80 3.43 -6.70
CA LYS A 65 -14.80 3.62 -8.16
C LYS A 65 -13.43 3.38 -8.77
N LYS A 66 -12.39 3.89 -8.13
CA LYS A 66 -11.05 3.82 -8.69
C LYS A 66 -10.39 2.46 -8.51
N THR A 67 -10.57 1.86 -7.35
CA THR A 67 -9.82 0.64 -6.98
C THR A 67 -10.65 -0.63 -7.11
N GLY A 68 -11.96 -0.53 -7.12
CA GLY A 68 -12.85 -1.70 -7.06
C GLY A 68 -12.90 -2.37 -5.69
N ALA A 69 -12.22 -1.82 -4.69
CA ALA A 69 -12.23 -2.39 -3.34
C ALA A 69 -13.60 -2.25 -2.70
N SER A 70 -13.99 -3.25 -1.90
CA SER A 70 -15.23 -3.17 -1.13
C SER A 70 -15.09 -2.17 0.00
N THR A 71 -16.23 -1.66 0.48
CA THR A 71 -16.24 -0.75 1.64
C THR A 71 -15.66 -1.42 2.88
N ALA A 72 -15.87 -2.74 3.04
CA ALA A 72 -15.28 -3.50 4.13
C ALA A 72 -13.74 -3.50 4.06
N THR A 73 -13.18 -3.69 2.86
CA THR A 73 -11.73 -3.64 2.65
C THR A 73 -11.19 -2.24 2.94
N ILE A 74 -11.87 -1.20 2.46
CA ILE A 74 -11.47 0.19 2.69
C ILE A 74 -11.47 0.50 4.19
N SER A 75 -12.51 0.09 4.91
CA SER A 75 -12.60 0.31 6.36
C SER A 75 -11.47 -0.38 7.11
N ARG A 76 -11.13 -1.60 6.70
CA ARG A 76 -10.02 -2.36 7.29
C ARG A 76 -8.68 -1.67 7.07
N ILE A 77 -8.44 -1.17 5.86
CA ILE A 77 -7.22 -0.43 5.55
C ILE A 77 -7.16 0.88 6.32
N LYS A 78 -8.28 1.59 6.42
CA LYS A 78 -8.37 2.80 7.22
C LYS A 78 -8.02 2.53 8.69
N ARG A 79 -8.48 1.42 9.23
CA ARG A 79 -8.14 1.01 10.58
C ARG A 79 -6.64 0.77 10.74
N CYS A 80 -6.01 0.08 9.78
CA CYS A 80 -4.56 -0.13 9.78
C CYS A 80 -3.80 1.19 9.66
N LEU A 81 -4.29 2.10 8.83
CA LEU A 81 -3.68 3.41 8.65
C LEU A 81 -3.69 4.23 9.93
N ASN A 82 -4.79 4.17 10.69
CA ASN A 82 -4.97 4.98 11.91
C ASN A 82 -4.44 4.30 13.17
N PHE A 83 -4.54 2.97 13.26
CA PHE A 83 -4.28 2.21 14.48
C PHE A 83 -3.35 1.01 14.28
N GLY A 84 -2.78 0.85 13.08
CA GLY A 84 -1.89 -0.25 12.77
C GLY A 84 -0.47 -0.03 13.30
N SER A 85 0.47 -0.80 12.78
CA SER A 85 1.88 -0.75 13.19
C SER A 85 2.63 0.50 12.72
N GLY A 86 2.03 1.32 11.87
CA GLY A 86 2.64 2.53 11.33
C GLY A 86 3.31 2.36 9.97
N GLY A 87 3.26 1.16 9.38
CA GLY A 87 3.90 0.88 8.10
C GLY A 87 3.38 1.76 6.97
N TYR A 88 2.06 1.85 6.83
CA TYR A 88 1.47 2.72 5.81
C TYR A 88 1.90 4.18 5.97
N ARG A 89 1.77 4.71 7.18
CA ARG A 89 2.11 6.11 7.46
C ARG A 89 3.56 6.43 7.12
N LYS A 90 4.45 5.53 7.50
CA LYS A 90 5.88 5.70 7.28
C LYS A 90 6.21 5.73 5.79
N ILE A 91 5.71 4.74 5.04
CA ILE A 91 6.03 4.62 3.62
C ILE A 91 5.34 5.70 2.80
N LEU A 92 4.05 5.95 3.05
CA LEU A 92 3.34 7.01 2.34
C LEU A 92 3.97 8.38 2.62
N GLY A 93 4.41 8.61 3.85
CA GLY A 93 5.10 9.85 4.21
C GLY A 93 6.41 10.03 3.46
N ARG A 94 7.20 8.96 3.34
CA ARG A 94 8.45 8.99 2.58
C ARG A 94 8.22 9.24 1.09
N MET A 95 7.19 8.62 0.52
CA MET A 95 6.84 8.83 -0.88
C MET A 95 6.37 10.25 -1.13
N ALA A 96 5.60 10.81 -0.21
CA ALA A 96 5.13 12.19 -0.29
C ALA A 96 6.29 13.20 -0.21
N GLN A 97 7.36 12.88 0.50
CA GLN A 97 8.55 13.73 0.55
C GLN A 97 9.28 13.78 -0.80
N LYS A 98 9.26 12.67 -1.54
CA LYS A 98 9.91 12.58 -2.86
C LYS A 98 9.03 13.17 -3.96
N ASP A 99 7.72 13.09 -3.81
CA ASP A 99 6.74 13.59 -4.78
C ASP A 99 5.69 14.43 -4.03
N PRO A 100 5.77 15.77 -4.09
CA PRO A 100 4.83 16.64 -3.38
C PRO A 100 3.37 16.42 -3.75
N HIS A 101 3.11 15.84 -4.94
CA HIS A 101 1.74 15.60 -5.42
C HIS A 101 1.22 14.21 -5.08
N PHE A 102 2.03 13.37 -4.42
CA PHE A 102 1.68 11.97 -4.18
C PHE A 102 0.39 11.81 -3.36
N LEU A 103 0.17 12.67 -2.37
CA LEU A 103 -1.02 12.64 -1.52
C LEU A 103 -2.08 13.66 -1.91
N GLU A 104 -1.98 14.26 -3.09
CA GLU A 104 -3.04 15.15 -3.57
C GLU A 104 -4.24 14.35 -4.05
N VAL A 105 -5.43 14.86 -3.72
CA VAL A 105 -6.67 14.33 -4.25
C VAL A 105 -6.71 14.65 -5.74
N LYS A 106 -6.61 13.61 -6.58
CA LYS A 106 -6.76 13.78 -8.02
C LYS A 106 -8.24 13.88 -8.34
N LYS A 107 -8.72 15.10 -8.48
CA LYS A 107 -10.09 15.32 -8.95
C LYS A 107 -10.12 14.95 -10.42
N GLU A 108 -10.81 13.87 -10.75
CA GLU A 108 -11.20 13.64 -12.12
C GLU A 108 -12.07 14.81 -12.55
N LYS A 109 -11.89 15.24 -13.82
CA LYS A 109 -12.75 16.28 -14.37
C LYS A 109 -14.18 15.78 -14.32
N ARG A 110 -14.93 16.25 -13.33
CA ARG A 110 -16.37 16.06 -13.30
C ARG A 110 -16.96 17.07 -14.30
N LYS A 111 -17.57 16.52 -15.29
CA LYS A 111 -18.38 17.34 -16.17
C LYS A 111 -19.66 17.75 -15.46
#